data_98322502eb67614f9ef82cb808505bf2
#
_entry.id   98322502eb67614f9ef82cb808505bf2
#
_cell.length_a   1.000
_cell.length_b   1.000
_cell.length_c   1.000
_cell.angle_alpha   90.00
_cell.angle_beta   90.00
_cell.angle_gamma   90.00
#
_symmetry.space_group_name_H-M   'P 1'
#
loop_
_entity.id
_entity.type
_entity.pdbx_description
1 polymer ?
#
loop_
_entity_poly.entity_id
_entity_poly.type
_entity_poly.pdbx_seq_one_letter_code
_entity_poly.pdbx_strand_id
1 'polypeptide(L)'
;MKRYIAKYTINPAITHGISEYVGSVEKGKFADLVLWNPAFFGSKPDMIIKGGMIIASKMGDANASIPTTQPVLYQPMFAAHGKAKNEACLTFVSQAAMDENVKEKYGLEKTVVPVRDAEISAKKIWYLTTEHRN
;
A
#
# COMPACT_ATOMS: atom_id res chain seq x y z
N MET A 1 -14.25 -6.09 -13.10
CA MET A 1 -12.87 -5.79 -12.65
C MET A 1 -12.84 -4.92 -11.39
N LYS A 2 -13.42 -3.72 -11.35
CA LYS A 2 -13.39 -2.80 -10.18
C LYS A 2 -13.73 -3.47 -8.83
N ARG A 3 -14.78 -4.31 -8.79
CA ARG A 3 -15.19 -5.05 -7.58
C ARG A 3 -14.09 -5.97 -7.04
N TYR A 4 -13.35 -6.66 -7.92
CA TYR A 4 -12.27 -7.55 -7.50
C TYR A 4 -11.07 -6.77 -7.00
N ILE A 5 -10.71 -5.66 -7.65
CA ILE A 5 -9.65 -4.77 -7.16
C ILE A 5 -10.01 -4.22 -5.78
N ALA A 6 -11.25 -3.76 -5.58
CA ALA A 6 -11.70 -3.24 -4.29
C ALA A 6 -11.57 -4.26 -3.16
N LYS A 7 -11.74 -5.57 -3.43
CA LYS A 7 -11.55 -6.63 -2.43
C LYS A 7 -10.11 -6.74 -1.91
N TYR A 8 -9.13 -6.33 -2.71
CA TYR A 8 -7.71 -6.40 -2.35
C TYR A 8 -7.12 -5.04 -1.93
N THR A 9 -7.89 -3.97 -2.04
CA THR A 9 -7.42 -2.60 -1.80
C THR A 9 -8.28 -1.90 -0.75
N ILE A 10 -9.32 -1.18 -1.18
CA ILE A 10 -10.08 -0.28 -0.30
C ILE A 10 -10.95 -1.05 0.73
N ASN A 11 -11.57 -2.17 0.36
CA ASN A 11 -12.45 -2.87 1.28
C ASN A 11 -11.72 -3.44 2.51
N PRO A 12 -10.58 -4.12 2.41
CA PRO A 12 -9.78 -4.49 3.58
C PRO A 12 -9.34 -3.28 4.41
N ALA A 13 -8.94 -2.20 3.75
CA ALA A 13 -8.52 -0.98 4.45
C ALA A 13 -9.66 -0.38 5.28
N ILE A 14 -10.90 -0.40 4.77
CA ILE A 14 -12.10 0.03 5.51
C ILE A 14 -12.34 -0.92 6.70
N THR A 15 -12.33 -2.23 6.45
CA THR A 15 -12.61 -3.24 7.48
C THR A 15 -11.64 -3.15 8.66
N HIS A 16 -10.38 -2.82 8.38
CA HIS A 16 -9.35 -2.66 9.40
C HIS A 16 -9.22 -1.24 9.98
N GLY A 17 -10.08 -0.31 9.58
CA GLY A 17 -10.04 1.08 10.08
C GLY A 17 -8.83 1.89 9.61
N ILE A 18 -8.20 1.51 8.50
CA ILE A 18 -6.99 2.15 7.97
C ILE A 18 -7.19 2.84 6.61
N SER A 19 -8.43 2.94 6.16
CA SER A 19 -8.78 3.46 4.83
C SER A 19 -8.44 4.94 4.60
N GLU A 20 -8.16 5.67 5.66
CA GLU A 20 -7.70 7.06 5.55
C GLU A 20 -6.22 7.18 5.18
N TYR A 21 -5.48 6.12 5.44
CA TYR A 21 -4.04 6.08 5.17
C TYR A 21 -3.71 5.33 3.88
N VAL A 22 -4.45 4.25 3.58
CA VAL A 22 -4.15 3.34 2.46
C VAL A 22 -5.42 2.81 1.78
N GLY A 23 -5.26 2.06 0.70
CA GLY A 23 -6.33 1.29 0.04
C GLY A 23 -6.93 1.94 -1.20
N SER A 24 -6.67 3.21 -1.46
CA SER A 24 -7.09 3.89 -2.69
C SER A 24 -6.08 4.95 -3.13
N VAL A 25 -6.12 5.30 -4.40
CA VAL A 25 -5.26 6.35 -4.98
C VAL A 25 -5.96 7.69 -4.80
N GLU A 26 -5.72 8.33 -3.66
CA GLU A 26 -6.31 9.60 -3.30
C GLU A 26 -5.25 10.51 -2.66
N LYS A 27 -5.41 11.84 -2.86
CA LYS A 27 -4.52 12.83 -2.25
C LYS A 27 -4.59 12.73 -0.71
N GLY A 28 -3.42 12.71 -0.08
CA GLY A 28 -3.29 12.61 1.38
C GLY A 28 -3.13 11.19 1.91
N LYS A 29 -3.30 10.17 1.07
CA LYS A 29 -3.01 8.78 1.45
C LYS A 29 -1.58 8.37 1.14
N PHE A 30 -1.15 7.33 1.81
CA PHE A 30 0.16 6.74 1.59
C PHE A 30 0.27 6.18 0.17
N ALA A 31 1.32 6.53 -0.54
CA ALA A 31 1.50 6.16 -1.94
C ALA A 31 2.06 4.73 -2.05
N ASP A 32 1.21 3.75 -1.71
CA ASP A 32 1.47 2.32 -1.90
C ASP A 32 0.82 1.91 -3.23
N LEU A 33 1.63 1.84 -4.27
CA LEU A 33 1.15 1.68 -5.65
C LEU A 33 1.83 0.49 -6.34
N VAL A 34 1.07 -0.19 -7.18
CA VAL A 34 1.60 -1.22 -8.09
C VAL A 34 1.28 -0.82 -9.51
N LEU A 35 2.33 -0.63 -10.32
CA LEU A 35 2.20 -0.31 -11.72
C LEU A 35 2.18 -1.59 -12.56
N TRP A 36 1.21 -1.68 -13.45
CA TRP A 36 0.99 -2.84 -14.31
C TRP A 36 0.98 -2.45 -15.78
N ASN A 37 1.65 -3.24 -16.60
CA ASN A 37 1.30 -3.29 -18.00
C ASN A 37 -0.07 -3.98 -18.13
N PRO A 38 -1.06 -3.38 -18.83
CA PRO A 38 -2.40 -3.97 -18.96
C PRO A 38 -2.41 -5.43 -19.43
N ALA A 39 -1.50 -5.79 -20.34
CA ALA A 39 -1.38 -7.16 -20.85
C ALA A 39 -0.96 -8.20 -19.77
N PHE A 40 -0.33 -7.75 -18.70
CA PHE A 40 0.19 -8.60 -17.62
C PHE A 40 -0.45 -8.29 -16.26
N PHE A 41 -1.62 -7.65 -16.28
CA PHE A 41 -2.33 -7.26 -15.06
C PHE A 41 -2.59 -8.47 -14.15
N GLY A 42 -2.22 -8.34 -12.88
CA GLY A 42 -2.37 -9.39 -11.86
C GLY A 42 -1.28 -10.47 -11.90
N SER A 43 -0.39 -10.47 -12.89
CA SER A 43 0.67 -11.47 -13.05
C SER A 43 2.06 -10.89 -12.83
N LYS A 44 2.44 -9.88 -13.59
CA LYS A 44 3.79 -9.30 -13.54
C LYS A 44 3.70 -7.78 -13.46
N PRO A 45 3.83 -7.17 -12.27
CA PRO A 45 3.91 -5.72 -12.14
C PRO A 45 5.19 -5.17 -12.81
N ASP A 46 5.15 -3.96 -13.30
CA ASP A 46 6.33 -3.27 -13.82
C ASP A 46 7.15 -2.64 -12.70
N MET A 47 6.45 -2.10 -11.69
CA MET A 47 7.08 -1.39 -10.59
C MET A 47 6.20 -1.47 -9.34
N ILE A 48 6.83 -1.53 -8.18
CA ILE A 48 6.18 -1.48 -6.87
C ILE A 48 6.71 -0.27 -6.11
N ILE A 49 5.79 0.60 -5.73
CA ILE A 49 6.07 1.82 -4.96
C ILE A 49 5.47 1.66 -3.56
N LYS A 50 6.26 1.98 -2.56
CA LYS A 50 5.87 1.94 -1.15
C LYS A 50 6.15 3.29 -0.50
N GLY A 51 5.12 3.92 0.07
CA GLY A 51 5.27 5.25 0.67
C GLY A 51 5.82 6.31 -0.28
N GLY A 52 5.57 6.19 -1.60
CA GLY A 52 6.09 7.10 -2.63
C GLY A 52 7.50 6.75 -3.13
N MET A 53 8.15 5.73 -2.58
CA MET A 53 9.48 5.30 -3.00
C MET A 53 9.44 3.94 -3.70
N ILE A 54 10.26 3.76 -4.74
CA ILE A 54 10.34 2.48 -5.48
C ILE A 54 11.02 1.44 -4.58
N ILE A 55 10.37 0.31 -4.34
CA ILE A 55 10.93 -0.82 -3.59
C ILE A 55 11.38 -1.97 -4.48
N ALA A 56 10.75 -2.15 -5.63
CA ALA A 56 11.13 -3.17 -6.60
C ALA A 56 10.68 -2.79 -8.00
N SER A 57 11.47 -3.15 -8.99
CA SER A 57 11.14 -3.03 -10.41
C SER A 57 11.78 -4.16 -11.21
N LYS A 58 11.38 -4.30 -12.48
CA LYS A 58 11.90 -5.36 -13.37
C LYS A 58 13.40 -5.27 -13.63
N MET A 59 13.97 -4.09 -13.56
CA MET A 59 15.34 -3.83 -13.97
C MET A 59 16.14 -2.92 -13.03
N GLY A 60 15.67 -2.62 -11.85
CA GLY A 60 16.28 -1.52 -11.11
C GLY A 60 15.93 -0.17 -11.77
N ASP A 61 16.88 0.71 -11.95
CA ASP A 61 16.67 2.00 -12.60
C ASP A 61 16.28 1.82 -14.07
N ALA A 62 15.12 2.40 -14.43
CA ALA A 62 14.68 2.40 -15.82
C ALA A 62 15.67 3.17 -16.69
N ASN A 63 16.23 2.50 -17.67
CA ASN A 63 17.15 3.09 -18.64
C ASN A 63 16.70 2.72 -20.04
N ALA A 64 16.46 3.74 -20.87
CA ALA A 64 15.98 3.54 -22.24
C ALA A 64 16.98 2.76 -23.12
N SER A 65 18.27 2.77 -22.76
CA SER A 65 19.34 2.10 -23.51
C SER A 65 19.51 0.62 -23.13
N ILE A 66 18.89 0.15 -22.06
CA ILE A 66 19.03 -1.22 -21.57
C ILE A 66 17.69 -1.94 -21.65
N PRO A 67 17.54 -2.95 -22.52
CA PRO A 67 16.31 -3.73 -22.57
C PRO A 67 16.12 -4.56 -21.30
N THR A 68 14.86 -4.88 -20.97
CA THR A 68 14.55 -5.78 -19.85
C THR A 68 15.19 -7.15 -20.09
N THR A 69 16.00 -7.60 -19.13
CA THR A 69 16.66 -8.90 -19.17
C THR A 69 15.66 -10.06 -19.09
N GLN A 70 16.02 -11.20 -19.68
CA GLN A 70 15.22 -12.43 -19.61
C GLN A 70 16.05 -13.54 -18.91
N PRO A 71 15.47 -14.24 -17.95
CA PRO A 71 14.14 -14.06 -17.35
C PRO A 71 14.03 -12.74 -16.58
N VAL A 72 12.80 -12.18 -16.50
CA VAL A 72 12.56 -10.95 -15.76
C VAL A 72 12.61 -11.24 -14.25
N LEU A 73 13.58 -10.66 -13.59
CA LEU A 73 13.72 -10.71 -12.12
C LEU A 73 13.52 -9.32 -11.53
N TYR A 74 12.74 -9.25 -10.45
CA TYR A 74 12.55 -8.00 -9.74
C TYR A 74 13.79 -7.64 -8.93
N GLN A 75 14.25 -6.42 -9.07
CA GLN A 75 15.37 -5.90 -8.32
C GLN A 75 14.88 -5.04 -7.15
N PRO A 76 15.37 -5.29 -5.92
CA PRO A 76 15.10 -4.41 -4.80
C PRO A 76 15.78 -3.05 -5.05
N MET A 77 15.04 -1.98 -4.73
CA MET A 77 15.47 -0.60 -4.95
C MET A 77 15.41 0.22 -3.66
N PHE A 78 15.49 1.53 -3.78
CA PHE A 78 15.70 2.50 -2.69
C PHE A 78 14.97 2.22 -1.38
N ALA A 79 13.65 2.04 -1.42
CA ALA A 79 12.86 1.82 -0.20
C ALA A 79 12.98 0.40 0.39
N ALA A 80 13.67 -0.51 -0.30
CA ALA A 80 13.94 -1.85 0.20
C ALA A 80 15.13 -1.91 1.19
N HIS A 81 15.89 -0.83 1.30
CA HIS A 81 17.18 -0.81 2.03
C HIS A 81 17.23 0.24 3.14
N GLY A 82 18.05 -0.02 4.14
CA GLY A 82 18.41 0.93 5.20
C GLY A 82 17.18 1.48 5.95
N LYS A 83 17.27 2.75 6.32
CA LYS A 83 16.19 3.46 7.04
C LYS A 83 14.95 3.71 6.17
N ALA A 84 15.11 3.78 4.85
CA ALA A 84 14.03 4.06 3.91
C ALA A 84 12.87 3.06 4.04
N LYS A 85 13.16 1.77 4.29
CA LYS A 85 12.12 0.75 4.50
C LYS A 85 11.20 1.05 5.69
N ASN A 86 11.70 1.72 6.74
CA ASN A 86 10.92 2.10 7.91
C ASN A 86 10.10 3.37 7.66
N GLU A 87 10.67 4.34 6.95
CA GLU A 87 9.98 5.57 6.54
C GLU A 87 8.88 5.31 5.50
N ALA A 88 9.09 4.31 4.63
CA ALA A 88 8.11 3.89 3.64
C ALA A 88 6.97 3.03 4.21
N CYS A 89 6.89 2.85 5.52
CA CYS A 89 5.90 1.98 6.17
C CYS A 89 5.22 2.66 7.36
N LEU A 90 3.96 2.26 7.60
CA LEU A 90 3.21 2.65 8.79
C LEU A 90 3.02 1.44 9.72
N THR A 91 2.96 1.70 11.02
CA THR A 91 2.51 0.73 12.03
C THR A 91 1.17 1.21 12.56
N PHE A 92 0.14 0.39 12.38
CA PHE A 92 -1.21 0.69 12.81
C PHE A 92 -1.44 0.13 14.21
N VAL A 93 -1.97 0.97 15.11
CA VAL A 93 -2.23 0.59 16.52
C VAL A 93 -3.60 1.11 16.96
N SER A 94 -4.14 0.57 18.05
CA SER A 94 -5.35 1.11 18.66
C SER A 94 -5.10 2.47 19.30
N GLN A 95 -6.15 3.25 19.55
CA GLN A 95 -6.02 4.53 20.27
C GLN A 95 -5.42 4.33 21.66
N ALA A 96 -5.85 3.30 22.40
CA ALA A 96 -5.30 2.98 23.70
C ALA A 96 -3.77 2.72 23.66
N ALA A 97 -3.28 2.07 22.60
CA ALA A 97 -1.84 1.85 22.42
C ALA A 97 -1.09 3.15 22.08
N MET A 98 -1.73 4.10 21.38
CA MET A 98 -1.17 5.43 21.19
C MET A 98 -1.02 6.18 22.50
N ASP A 99 -2.06 6.14 23.35
CA ASP A 99 -2.09 6.82 24.64
C ASP A 99 -1.01 6.25 25.60
N GLU A 100 -0.72 4.95 25.50
CA GLU A 100 0.37 4.26 26.23
C GLU A 100 1.76 4.46 25.63
N ASN A 101 1.90 5.32 24.61
CA ASN A 101 3.16 5.62 23.93
C ASN A 101 3.95 4.36 23.50
N VAL A 102 3.25 3.44 22.84
CA VAL A 102 3.79 2.16 22.37
C VAL A 102 5.06 2.33 21.52
N LYS A 103 5.16 3.43 20.79
CA LYS A 103 6.32 3.71 19.93
C LYS A 103 7.62 3.73 20.74
N GLU A 104 7.67 4.49 21.82
CA GLU A 104 8.86 4.60 22.67
C GLU A 104 9.04 3.35 23.54
N LYS A 105 7.95 2.86 24.12
CA LYS A 105 7.96 1.68 25.00
C LYS A 105 8.58 0.43 24.37
N TYR A 106 8.36 0.24 23.05
CA TYR A 106 8.86 -0.92 22.30
C TYR A 106 9.93 -0.56 21.26
N GLY A 107 10.38 0.68 21.20
CA GLY A 107 11.42 1.12 20.26
C GLY A 107 11.03 0.98 18.80
N LEU A 108 9.79 1.31 18.44
CA LEU A 108 9.31 1.16 17.07
C LEU A 108 9.91 2.23 16.16
N GLU A 109 10.64 1.79 15.15
CA GLU A 109 11.28 2.70 14.19
C GLU A 109 10.29 3.29 13.17
N LYS A 110 9.22 2.56 12.82
CA LYS A 110 8.21 3.00 11.87
C LYS A 110 7.32 4.11 12.44
N THR A 111 6.74 4.89 11.54
CA THR A 111 5.69 5.86 11.94
C THR A 111 4.47 5.10 12.46
N VAL A 112 4.05 5.40 13.68
CA VAL A 112 2.89 4.79 14.33
C VAL A 112 1.67 5.68 14.13
N VAL A 113 0.55 5.09 13.70
CA VAL A 113 -0.71 5.80 13.47
C VAL A 113 -1.89 5.01 14.08
N PRO A 114 -2.91 5.68 14.59
CA PRO A 114 -4.07 4.99 15.15
C PRO A 114 -4.97 4.43 14.05
N VAL A 115 -5.57 3.27 14.30
CA VAL A 115 -6.72 2.80 13.51
C VAL A 115 -7.96 3.58 13.92
N ARG A 116 -8.86 3.82 12.96
CA ARG A 116 -10.13 4.48 13.23
C ARG A 116 -11.22 3.45 13.53
N ASP A 117 -12.28 3.93 14.20
CA ASP A 117 -13.43 3.11 14.53
C ASP A 117 -14.09 2.50 13.28
N ALA A 118 -14.45 1.23 13.39
CA ALA A 118 -15.10 0.48 12.32
C ALA A 118 -16.40 1.13 11.81
N GLU A 119 -17.13 1.90 12.64
CA GLU A 119 -18.33 2.60 12.23
C GLU A 119 -18.10 3.67 11.16
N ILE A 120 -17.02 4.43 11.28
CA ILE A 120 -16.67 5.46 10.29
C ILE A 120 -16.24 4.80 8.99
N SER A 121 -15.56 3.68 9.08
CA SER A 121 -15.12 2.88 7.95
C SER A 121 -16.26 2.16 7.24
N ALA A 122 -17.20 1.60 7.97
CA ALA A 122 -18.33 0.82 7.43
C ALA A 122 -19.22 1.62 6.45
N LYS A 123 -19.34 2.92 6.65
CA LYS A 123 -20.12 3.81 5.75
C LYS A 123 -19.50 4.00 4.36
N LYS A 124 -18.27 3.56 4.13
CA LYS A 124 -17.53 3.72 2.88
C LYS A 124 -17.25 2.43 2.13
N ILE A 125 -17.92 1.33 2.46
CA ILE A 125 -17.70 0.05 1.78
C ILE A 125 -18.13 0.15 0.31
N TRP A 126 -17.15 0.08 -0.59
CA TRP A 126 -17.35 0.18 -2.01
C TRP A 126 -17.62 -1.20 -2.65
N TYR A 127 -18.56 -1.24 -3.60
CA TYR A 127 -18.88 -2.44 -4.39
C TYR A 127 -19.36 -3.67 -3.60
N LEU A 128 -19.73 -3.50 -2.33
CA LEU A 128 -20.34 -4.57 -1.54
C LEU A 128 -21.88 -4.52 -1.55
N THR A 129 -22.47 -3.35 -1.82
CA THR A 129 -23.91 -3.15 -1.85
C THR A 129 -24.54 -3.58 -3.17
N THR A 130 -25.80 -3.99 -3.11
CA THR A 130 -26.59 -4.43 -4.28
C THR A 130 -26.86 -3.32 -5.30
N GLU A 131 -26.74 -2.06 -4.92
CA GLU A 131 -26.99 -0.89 -5.76
C GLU A 131 -26.06 -0.78 -6.98
N HIS A 132 -24.94 -1.50 -6.99
CA HIS A 132 -24.00 -1.53 -8.11
C HIS A 132 -24.08 -2.79 -8.96
N ARG A 133 -25.21 -3.52 -8.91
CA ARG A 133 -25.41 -4.75 -9.70
C ARG A 133 -25.98 -4.52 -11.09
N ASN A 134 -26.25 -3.27 -11.48
CA ASN A 134 -26.77 -2.94 -12.82
C ASN A 134 -25.65 -2.47 -13.73
#